data_8b3d785d37c736ba2f919826abd0fc7c
#
_entry.id   8b3d785d37c736ba2f919826abd0fc7c
#
_cell.length_a   1.000
_cell.length_b   1.000
_cell.length_c   1.000
_cell.angle_alpha   90.00
_cell.angle_beta   90.00
_cell.angle_gamma   90.00
#
_symmetry.space_group_name_H-M   'P 1'
#
loop_
_entity.id
_entity.type
_entity.pdbx_description
1 polymer ?
#
loop_
_entity_poly.entity_id
_entity_poly.type
_entity_poly.pdbx_seq_one_letter_code
_entity_poly.pdbx_strand_id
1 'polypeptide(L)'
;MSGTDQRPFRVAVAGVGHLGKIHAKIWNEHPEAELVALVDSDAARAGALADELGCRALTDAGDLPDDLDGVSVVVSTAAHADVAAGLLERGIACLVEKPLASDLGEADRILAAAETGGGLLAVGHVERFQPGVRAVRELGLAPRFIESHRLAPFSFRSLDVGVVHDLMIHDLDLVLYLCDSEVVSMDAAGGAILTEREDLASVRLVFENGARASVTASRASLTPMRRMRLFSSEGYVSLDFQQNYGLMVTKGPEFDRGREALRELDPASLAQQSDWVTEEVLRVTELELEGEQRPLQAELDSFLRSVRDGCEVEVSGADGRRALELADRIAADIAAQTW
;
A
#
# COMPACT_ATOMS: atom_id res chain seq x y z
N MET A 1 -4.85 -15.38 -31.50
CA MET A 1 -6.29 -15.68 -31.48
C MET A 1 -6.48 -16.88 -30.60
N SER A 2 -6.76 -16.70 -29.32
CA SER A 2 -7.36 -17.70 -28.43
C SER A 2 -8.15 -16.89 -27.40
N GLY A 3 -9.34 -16.43 -27.82
CA GLY A 3 -10.35 -15.98 -26.88
C GLY A 3 -10.80 -17.21 -26.11
N THR A 4 -10.33 -17.38 -24.90
CA THR A 4 -10.96 -18.27 -23.95
C THR A 4 -12.34 -17.71 -23.68
N ASP A 5 -13.36 -18.48 -24.00
CA ASP A 5 -14.79 -18.22 -23.71
C ASP A 5 -15.00 -18.39 -22.18
N GLN A 6 -14.26 -17.59 -21.39
CA GLN A 6 -14.40 -17.57 -19.93
C GLN A 6 -15.51 -16.60 -19.58
N ARG A 7 -16.41 -17.02 -18.70
CA ARG A 7 -17.44 -16.12 -18.15
C ARG A 7 -16.79 -14.91 -17.48
N PRO A 8 -17.44 -13.75 -17.45
CA PRO A 8 -16.90 -12.59 -16.76
C PRO A 8 -16.71 -12.88 -15.25
N PHE A 9 -15.72 -12.24 -14.66
CA PHE A 9 -15.46 -12.27 -13.22
C PHE A 9 -16.58 -11.52 -12.49
N ARG A 10 -17.39 -12.25 -11.74
CA ARG A 10 -18.57 -11.71 -11.07
C ARG A 10 -18.17 -11.10 -9.73
N VAL A 11 -18.29 -9.80 -9.63
CA VAL A 11 -17.80 -9.04 -8.47
C VAL A 11 -18.87 -8.13 -7.87
N ALA A 12 -18.79 -7.93 -6.56
CA ALA A 12 -19.57 -6.93 -5.85
C ALA A 12 -18.66 -5.97 -5.06
N VAL A 13 -19.21 -4.83 -4.66
CA VAL A 13 -18.53 -3.87 -3.77
C VAL A 13 -19.39 -3.64 -2.54
N ALA A 14 -18.83 -3.92 -1.37
CA ALA A 14 -19.44 -3.67 -0.08
C ALA A 14 -18.84 -2.39 0.53
N GLY A 15 -19.71 -1.39 0.76
CA GLY A 15 -19.35 -0.02 1.11
C GLY A 15 -19.17 0.86 -0.13
N VAL A 16 -20.12 1.77 -0.38
CA VAL A 16 -20.05 2.71 -1.52
C VAL A 16 -19.83 4.15 -1.06
N GLY A 17 -18.99 4.32 -0.04
CA GLY A 17 -18.43 5.60 0.35
C GLY A 17 -17.51 6.18 -0.73
N HIS A 18 -16.60 7.10 -0.34
CA HIS A 18 -15.72 7.77 -1.30
C HIS A 18 -14.86 6.78 -2.10
N LEU A 19 -14.16 5.87 -1.42
CA LEU A 19 -13.27 4.90 -2.06
C LEU A 19 -14.05 3.79 -2.77
N GLY A 20 -15.12 3.27 -2.14
CA GLY A 20 -15.95 2.23 -2.74
C GLY A 20 -16.61 2.63 -4.07
N LYS A 21 -16.95 3.93 -4.24
CA LYS A 21 -17.39 4.45 -5.54
C LYS A 21 -16.32 4.32 -6.61
N ILE A 22 -15.04 4.47 -6.23
CA ILE A 22 -13.92 4.34 -7.18
C ILE A 22 -13.75 2.87 -7.55
N HIS A 23 -13.76 1.95 -6.58
CA HIS A 23 -13.75 0.50 -6.84
C HIS A 23 -14.90 0.09 -7.77
N ALA A 24 -16.12 0.52 -7.48
CA ALA A 24 -17.30 0.18 -8.27
C ALA A 24 -17.17 0.65 -9.73
N LYS A 25 -16.67 1.87 -9.95
CA LYS A 25 -16.45 2.39 -11.32
C LYS A 25 -15.37 1.61 -12.06
N ILE A 26 -14.25 1.29 -11.41
CA ILE A 26 -13.19 0.50 -12.03
C ILE A 26 -13.70 -0.89 -12.40
N TRP A 27 -14.42 -1.57 -11.49
CA TRP A 27 -15.02 -2.87 -11.78
C TRP A 27 -16.04 -2.82 -12.91
N ASN A 28 -16.87 -1.78 -12.96
CA ASN A 28 -17.86 -1.61 -14.02
C ASN A 28 -17.24 -1.35 -15.40
N GLU A 29 -16.07 -0.70 -15.43
CA GLU A 29 -15.32 -0.42 -16.66
C GLU A 29 -14.37 -1.57 -17.05
N HIS A 30 -14.15 -2.55 -16.15
CA HIS A 30 -13.20 -3.63 -16.37
C HIS A 30 -13.69 -4.63 -17.43
N PRO A 31 -12.94 -4.88 -18.52
CA PRO A 31 -13.42 -5.66 -19.67
C PRO A 31 -13.68 -7.14 -19.34
N GLU A 32 -13.09 -7.65 -18.27
CA GLU A 32 -13.22 -9.06 -17.87
C GLU A 32 -14.11 -9.26 -16.64
N ALA A 33 -14.74 -8.20 -16.11
CA ALA A 33 -15.57 -8.27 -14.92
C ALA A 33 -17.05 -7.90 -15.21
N GLU A 34 -17.92 -8.43 -14.38
CA GLU A 34 -19.34 -8.06 -14.26
C GLU A 34 -19.59 -7.54 -12.85
N LEU A 35 -19.89 -6.26 -12.73
CA LEU A 35 -20.30 -5.66 -11.45
C LEU A 35 -21.75 -6.09 -11.15
N VAL A 36 -21.94 -7.06 -10.26
CA VAL A 36 -23.24 -7.67 -9.97
C VAL A 36 -24.05 -6.85 -8.98
N ALA A 37 -23.42 -6.35 -7.93
CA ALA A 37 -24.12 -5.64 -6.85
C ALA A 37 -23.24 -4.65 -6.10
N LEU A 38 -23.90 -3.65 -5.54
CA LEU A 38 -23.36 -2.71 -4.58
C LEU A 38 -24.09 -2.86 -3.25
N VAL A 39 -23.34 -2.89 -2.16
CA VAL A 39 -23.89 -3.00 -0.80
C VAL A 39 -23.53 -1.75 0.00
N ASP A 40 -24.50 -1.12 0.63
CA ASP A 40 -24.27 -0.06 1.62
C ASP A 40 -25.44 0.01 2.58
N SER A 41 -25.19 0.17 3.88
CA SER A 41 -26.25 0.34 4.90
C SER A 41 -27.16 1.56 4.63
N ASP A 42 -26.65 2.54 3.87
CA ASP A 42 -27.45 3.64 3.31
C ASP A 42 -28.05 3.22 1.96
N ALA A 43 -29.31 2.76 1.99
CA ALA A 43 -30.03 2.30 0.81
C ALA A 43 -30.11 3.36 -0.32
N ALA A 44 -30.19 4.64 0.04
CA ALA A 44 -30.26 5.72 -0.95
C ALA A 44 -28.91 5.88 -1.67
N ARG A 45 -27.80 5.75 -0.93
CA ARG A 45 -26.43 5.79 -1.48
C ARG A 45 -26.17 4.60 -2.39
N ALA A 46 -26.52 3.39 -1.95
CA ALA A 46 -26.38 2.17 -2.76
C ALA A 46 -27.23 2.26 -4.02
N GLY A 47 -28.51 2.65 -3.90
CA GLY A 47 -29.46 2.74 -5.01
C GLY A 47 -29.01 3.73 -6.07
N ALA A 48 -28.63 4.95 -5.67
CA ALA A 48 -28.22 5.99 -6.62
C ALA A 48 -26.99 5.59 -7.47
N LEU A 49 -26.01 4.91 -6.87
CA LEU A 49 -24.84 4.44 -7.60
C LEU A 49 -25.14 3.19 -8.44
N ALA A 50 -25.98 2.30 -7.92
CA ALA A 50 -26.38 1.10 -8.65
C ALA A 50 -27.19 1.43 -9.92
N ASP A 51 -28.08 2.43 -9.85
CA ASP A 51 -28.83 2.96 -11.00
C ASP A 51 -27.87 3.56 -12.06
N GLU A 52 -26.83 4.29 -11.60
CA GLU A 52 -25.79 4.87 -12.48
C GLU A 52 -25.01 3.78 -13.22
N LEU A 53 -24.64 2.69 -12.52
CA LEU A 53 -23.75 1.64 -13.03
C LEU A 53 -24.50 0.43 -13.61
N GLY A 54 -25.82 0.36 -13.48
CA GLY A 54 -26.65 -0.69 -14.05
C GLY A 54 -26.57 -2.04 -13.31
N CYS A 55 -26.34 -2.03 -11.99
CA CYS A 55 -26.23 -3.22 -11.16
C CYS A 55 -27.25 -3.24 -10.02
N ARG A 56 -27.25 -4.26 -9.15
CA ARG A 56 -28.17 -4.37 -8.02
C ARG A 56 -27.70 -3.54 -6.82
N ALA A 57 -28.64 -2.93 -6.11
CA ALA A 57 -28.42 -2.31 -4.81
C ALA A 57 -28.90 -3.24 -3.69
N LEU A 58 -28.07 -3.42 -2.67
CA LEU A 58 -28.37 -4.20 -1.47
C LEU A 58 -28.00 -3.39 -0.23
N THR A 59 -28.57 -3.74 0.92
CA THR A 59 -28.26 -3.08 2.21
C THR A 59 -27.50 -3.98 3.17
N ASP A 60 -27.45 -5.26 2.89
CA ASP A 60 -26.75 -6.27 3.68
C ASP A 60 -25.85 -7.13 2.78
N ALA A 61 -24.61 -7.35 3.17
CA ALA A 61 -23.67 -8.21 2.46
C ALA A 61 -24.09 -9.70 2.51
N GLY A 62 -24.88 -10.09 3.49
CA GLY A 62 -25.47 -11.43 3.58
C GLY A 62 -26.42 -11.77 2.42
N ASP A 63 -27.03 -10.73 1.79
CA ASP A 63 -27.93 -10.89 0.64
C ASP A 63 -27.19 -11.01 -0.71
N LEU A 64 -25.86 -10.94 -0.72
CA LEU A 64 -25.06 -11.16 -1.93
C LEU A 64 -25.22 -12.60 -2.43
N PRO A 65 -25.29 -12.82 -3.75
CA PRO A 65 -25.42 -14.16 -4.31
C PRO A 65 -24.16 -15.00 -4.08
N ASP A 66 -24.32 -16.33 -3.98
CA ASP A 66 -23.21 -17.27 -3.73
C ASP A 66 -22.33 -17.53 -4.98
N ASP A 67 -22.77 -17.11 -6.15
CA ASP A 67 -22.06 -17.29 -7.42
C ASP A 67 -21.13 -16.12 -7.78
N LEU A 68 -20.76 -15.29 -6.78
CA LEU A 68 -19.73 -14.28 -6.93
C LEU A 68 -18.33 -14.90 -6.88
N ASP A 69 -17.43 -14.37 -7.70
CA ASP A 69 -16.01 -14.73 -7.68
C ASP A 69 -15.27 -13.92 -6.61
N GLY A 70 -15.69 -12.67 -6.38
CA GLY A 70 -15.04 -11.82 -5.39
C GLY A 70 -15.85 -10.61 -4.93
N VAL A 71 -15.44 -10.03 -3.82
CA VAL A 71 -16.01 -8.80 -3.26
C VAL A 71 -14.90 -7.85 -2.84
N SER A 72 -14.99 -6.58 -3.29
CA SER A 72 -14.21 -5.48 -2.69
C SER A 72 -14.91 -5.02 -1.42
N VAL A 73 -14.30 -5.23 -0.26
CA VAL A 73 -14.82 -4.83 1.06
C VAL A 73 -14.22 -3.47 1.41
N VAL A 74 -15.01 -2.41 1.23
CA VAL A 74 -14.62 -0.99 1.35
C VAL A 74 -15.56 -0.27 2.33
N VAL A 75 -16.07 -0.99 3.30
CA VAL A 75 -16.88 -0.46 4.41
C VAL A 75 -16.00 0.30 5.42
N SER A 76 -16.56 0.80 6.51
CA SER A 76 -15.73 1.31 7.61
C SER A 76 -14.91 0.18 8.23
N THR A 77 -13.70 0.48 8.71
CA THR A 77 -12.79 -0.51 9.31
C THR A 77 -13.47 -1.35 10.39
N ALA A 78 -14.32 -0.73 11.22
CA ALA A 78 -15.08 -1.43 12.26
C ALA A 78 -16.07 -2.49 11.73
N ALA A 79 -16.39 -2.47 10.44
CA ALA A 79 -17.27 -3.45 9.81
C ALA A 79 -16.51 -4.47 8.93
N HIS A 80 -15.19 -4.30 8.76
CA HIS A 80 -14.40 -5.19 7.90
C HIS A 80 -14.54 -6.65 8.30
N ALA A 81 -14.38 -6.94 9.61
CA ALA A 81 -14.37 -8.30 10.09
C ALA A 81 -15.75 -8.98 9.94
N ASP A 82 -16.84 -8.29 10.21
CA ASP A 82 -18.19 -8.85 10.07
C ASP A 82 -18.53 -9.15 8.61
N VAL A 83 -18.22 -8.21 7.72
CA VAL A 83 -18.51 -8.36 6.29
C VAL A 83 -17.58 -9.40 5.64
N ALA A 84 -16.27 -9.27 5.85
CA ALA A 84 -15.30 -10.14 5.18
C ALA A 84 -15.38 -11.59 5.68
N ALA A 85 -15.49 -11.82 7.00
CA ALA A 85 -15.56 -13.17 7.52
C ALA A 85 -16.79 -13.92 6.99
N GLY A 86 -17.98 -13.29 7.00
CA GLY A 86 -19.19 -13.92 6.47
C GLY A 86 -19.12 -14.28 4.98
N LEU A 87 -18.39 -13.50 4.17
CA LEU A 87 -18.18 -13.80 2.74
C LEU A 87 -17.13 -14.90 2.54
N LEU A 88 -16.01 -14.82 3.26
CA LEU A 88 -14.93 -15.80 3.20
C LEU A 88 -15.36 -17.19 3.64
N GLU A 89 -16.20 -17.31 4.69
CA GLU A 89 -16.81 -18.57 5.13
C GLU A 89 -17.70 -19.23 4.06
N ARG A 90 -18.27 -18.42 3.15
CA ARG A 90 -19.03 -18.88 1.98
C ARG A 90 -18.12 -19.22 0.79
N GLY A 91 -16.79 -19.15 0.93
CA GLY A 91 -15.83 -19.39 -0.14
C GLY A 91 -15.71 -18.25 -1.15
N ILE A 92 -16.32 -17.08 -0.88
CA ILE A 92 -16.23 -15.91 -1.77
C ILE A 92 -14.92 -15.17 -1.48
N ALA A 93 -14.13 -14.89 -2.51
CA ALA A 93 -12.89 -14.15 -2.35
C ALA A 93 -13.15 -12.70 -1.93
N CYS A 94 -12.30 -12.16 -1.04
CA CYS A 94 -12.42 -10.79 -0.56
C CYS A 94 -11.11 -10.01 -0.77
N LEU A 95 -11.24 -8.81 -1.34
CA LEU A 95 -10.24 -7.76 -1.24
C LEU A 95 -10.69 -6.78 -0.15
N VAL A 96 -10.05 -6.82 1.01
CA VAL A 96 -10.41 -5.99 2.17
C VAL A 96 -9.52 -4.77 2.23
N GLU A 97 -10.12 -3.58 2.29
CA GLU A 97 -9.36 -2.32 2.41
C GLU A 97 -8.53 -2.24 3.69
N LYS A 98 -7.49 -1.44 3.63
CA LYS A 98 -6.62 -1.18 4.79
C LYS A 98 -7.28 -0.22 5.81
N PRO A 99 -6.96 -0.34 7.11
CA PRO A 99 -6.31 -1.48 7.73
C PRO A 99 -7.18 -2.73 7.67
N LEU A 100 -6.59 -3.92 7.69
CA LEU A 100 -7.33 -5.19 7.55
C LEU A 100 -8.53 -5.29 8.51
N ALA A 101 -8.35 -4.81 9.75
CA ALA A 101 -9.36 -4.81 10.79
C ALA A 101 -9.09 -3.68 11.81
N SER A 102 -9.99 -3.50 12.79
CA SER A 102 -9.84 -2.52 13.87
C SER A 102 -8.82 -2.94 14.92
N ASP A 103 -8.60 -4.24 15.07
CA ASP A 103 -7.63 -4.85 15.98
C ASP A 103 -7.17 -6.23 15.49
N LEU A 104 -6.15 -6.79 16.18
CA LEU A 104 -5.57 -8.08 15.80
C LEU A 104 -6.55 -9.25 15.99
N GLY A 105 -7.46 -9.19 16.96
CA GLY A 105 -8.46 -10.25 17.18
C GLY A 105 -9.46 -10.33 16.01
N GLU A 106 -9.88 -9.19 15.49
CA GLU A 106 -10.70 -9.11 14.29
C GLU A 106 -9.93 -9.53 13.04
N ALA A 107 -8.64 -9.16 12.92
CA ALA A 107 -7.79 -9.59 11.82
C ALA A 107 -7.62 -11.13 11.83
N ASP A 108 -7.38 -11.73 13.01
CA ASP A 108 -7.28 -13.18 13.17
C ASP A 108 -8.60 -13.89 12.82
N ARG A 109 -9.76 -13.28 13.12
CA ARG A 109 -11.08 -13.79 12.71
C ARG A 109 -11.25 -13.82 11.19
N ILE A 110 -10.82 -12.77 10.49
CA ILE A 110 -10.85 -12.72 9.02
C ILE A 110 -9.96 -13.82 8.42
N LEU A 111 -8.75 -13.97 8.94
CA LEU A 111 -7.80 -14.99 8.49
C LEU A 111 -8.37 -16.41 8.70
N ALA A 112 -8.94 -16.69 9.88
CA ALA A 112 -9.55 -17.97 10.19
C ALA A 112 -10.77 -18.28 9.28
N ALA A 113 -11.57 -17.27 8.94
CA ALA A 113 -12.68 -17.39 8.02
C ALA A 113 -12.21 -17.74 6.60
N ALA A 114 -11.13 -17.11 6.13
CA ALA A 114 -10.52 -17.44 4.84
C ALA A 114 -10.00 -18.87 4.79
N GLU A 115 -9.31 -19.32 5.85
CA GLU A 115 -8.79 -20.69 5.96
C GLU A 115 -9.94 -21.73 5.99
N THR A 116 -10.98 -21.46 6.76
CA THR A 116 -12.09 -22.38 6.97
C THR A 116 -13.00 -22.47 5.73
N GLY A 117 -13.34 -21.32 5.14
CA GLY A 117 -14.25 -21.26 3.99
C GLY A 117 -13.54 -21.48 2.65
N GLY A 118 -12.24 -21.37 2.60
CA GLY A 118 -11.45 -21.49 1.37
C GLY A 118 -11.54 -20.27 0.46
N GLY A 119 -12.15 -19.17 0.91
CA GLY A 119 -12.17 -17.89 0.20
C GLY A 119 -10.78 -17.24 0.19
N LEU A 120 -10.32 -16.76 -0.97
CA LEU A 120 -9.06 -16.04 -1.09
C LEU A 120 -9.18 -14.67 -0.40
N LEU A 121 -8.21 -14.34 0.44
CA LEU A 121 -8.11 -13.04 1.11
C LEU A 121 -6.96 -12.22 0.55
N ALA A 122 -7.26 -11.05 0.02
CA ALA A 122 -6.31 -10.00 -0.34
C ALA A 122 -6.57 -8.74 0.49
N VAL A 123 -5.55 -7.92 0.71
CA VAL A 123 -5.65 -6.67 1.48
C VAL A 123 -5.29 -5.46 0.63
N GLY A 124 -6.05 -4.38 0.76
CA GLY A 124 -5.97 -3.15 -0.03
C GLY A 124 -4.78 -2.26 0.31
N HIS A 125 -3.56 -2.79 0.35
CA HIS A 125 -2.34 -1.98 0.43
C HIS A 125 -1.90 -1.51 -0.97
N VAL A 126 -2.69 -0.63 -1.56
CA VAL A 126 -2.54 -0.11 -2.92
C VAL A 126 -1.16 0.48 -3.23
N GLU A 127 -0.40 0.89 -2.21
CA GLU A 127 0.94 1.45 -2.40
C GLU A 127 1.95 0.43 -2.96
N ARG A 128 1.74 -0.89 -2.78
CA ARG A 128 2.58 -1.92 -3.44
C ARG A 128 2.47 -1.89 -4.96
N PHE A 129 1.36 -1.36 -5.47
CA PHE A 129 1.07 -1.25 -6.90
C PHE A 129 1.53 0.07 -7.53
N GLN A 130 2.19 0.94 -6.76
CA GLN A 130 2.83 2.14 -7.30
C GLN A 130 3.94 1.77 -8.29
N PRO A 131 4.03 2.40 -9.46
CA PRO A 131 5.07 2.08 -10.45
C PRO A 131 6.48 2.10 -9.89
N GLY A 132 6.79 3.08 -9.02
CA GLY A 132 8.09 3.18 -8.36
C GLY A 132 8.41 2.00 -7.43
N VAL A 133 7.42 1.47 -6.71
CA VAL A 133 7.60 0.30 -5.82
C VAL A 133 7.84 -0.96 -6.65
N ARG A 134 7.08 -1.14 -7.71
CA ARG A 134 7.26 -2.26 -8.65
C ARG A 134 8.63 -2.23 -9.31
N ALA A 135 9.05 -1.07 -9.81
CA ALA A 135 10.39 -0.90 -10.38
C ALA A 135 11.49 -1.26 -9.38
N VAL A 136 11.38 -0.83 -8.11
CA VAL A 136 12.35 -1.20 -7.07
C VAL A 136 12.35 -2.70 -6.81
N ARG A 137 11.19 -3.36 -6.81
CA ARG A 137 11.09 -4.81 -6.61
C ARG A 137 11.74 -5.58 -7.76
N GLU A 138 11.54 -5.15 -8.99
CA GLU A 138 12.15 -5.74 -10.19
C GLU A 138 13.69 -5.60 -10.21
N LEU A 139 14.22 -4.51 -9.62
CA LEU A 139 15.67 -4.34 -9.45
C LEU A 139 16.30 -5.38 -8.52
N GLY A 140 15.50 -6.07 -7.69
CA GLY A 140 15.98 -7.11 -6.78
C GLY A 140 16.95 -6.61 -5.71
N LEU A 141 16.91 -5.31 -5.37
CA LEU A 141 17.79 -4.71 -4.37
C LEU A 141 17.47 -5.23 -2.97
N ALA A 142 18.51 -5.53 -2.19
CA ALA A 142 18.40 -5.84 -0.77
C ALA A 142 18.63 -4.56 0.05
N PRO A 143 17.59 -3.86 0.52
CA PRO A 143 17.77 -2.61 1.25
C PRO A 143 18.52 -2.83 2.55
N ARG A 144 19.48 -1.95 2.83
CA ARG A 144 20.17 -1.86 4.12
C ARG A 144 19.60 -0.76 4.99
N PHE A 145 19.08 0.29 4.33
CA PHE A 145 18.38 1.37 4.99
C PHE A 145 17.26 1.90 4.08
N ILE A 146 16.09 2.12 4.67
CA ILE A 146 14.94 2.75 4.01
C ILE A 146 14.57 3.99 4.82
N GLU A 147 14.32 5.10 4.14
CA GLU A 147 13.75 6.32 4.70
C GLU A 147 12.46 6.64 3.96
N SER A 148 11.34 6.80 4.70
CA SER A 148 10.05 7.16 4.14
C SER A 148 9.43 8.35 4.86
N HIS A 149 8.87 9.27 4.07
CA HIS A 149 8.15 10.43 4.55
C HIS A 149 6.79 10.54 3.87
N ARG A 150 5.73 10.56 4.69
CA ARG A 150 4.35 10.78 4.25
C ARG A 150 3.75 11.95 5.03
N LEU A 151 3.85 13.12 4.46
CA LEU A 151 3.38 14.35 5.05
C LEU A 151 2.12 14.81 4.30
N ALA A 152 1.05 15.09 5.03
CA ALA A 152 -0.21 15.56 4.48
C ALA A 152 -0.65 16.88 5.14
N PRO A 153 -1.32 17.77 4.43
CA PRO A 153 -2.03 18.89 5.04
C PRO A 153 -3.17 18.39 5.91
N PHE A 154 -3.48 19.14 6.94
CA PHE A 154 -4.62 18.84 7.81
C PHE A 154 -5.93 18.80 7.02
N SER A 155 -6.74 17.81 7.29
CA SER A 155 -8.09 17.69 6.77
C SER A 155 -9.04 17.22 7.87
N PHE A 156 -10.33 17.56 7.75
CA PHE A 156 -11.36 17.10 8.70
C PHE A 156 -11.82 15.65 8.47
N ARG A 157 -11.07 14.88 7.68
CA ARG A 157 -11.32 13.45 7.47
C ARG A 157 -10.52 12.64 8.50
N SER A 158 -11.04 11.49 8.91
CA SER A 158 -10.34 10.52 9.76
C SER A 158 -9.78 11.14 11.06
N LEU A 159 -10.54 12.04 11.70
CA LEU A 159 -10.12 12.66 12.97
C LEU A 159 -10.19 11.70 14.16
N ASP A 160 -10.95 10.64 14.00
CA ASP A 160 -11.13 9.54 14.95
C ASP A 160 -9.97 8.55 14.97
N VAL A 161 -9.11 8.58 13.95
CA VAL A 161 -7.98 7.67 13.78
C VAL A 161 -6.67 8.44 13.82
N GLY A 162 -5.65 7.91 14.49
CA GLY A 162 -4.30 8.47 14.52
C GLY A 162 -3.55 8.34 13.19
N VAL A 163 -2.51 9.18 13.01
CA VAL A 163 -1.72 9.22 11.77
C VAL A 163 -1.01 7.89 11.48
N VAL A 164 -0.77 7.08 12.50
CA VAL A 164 -0.12 5.77 12.36
C VAL A 164 -0.99 4.83 11.53
N HIS A 165 -2.27 4.68 11.89
CA HIS A 165 -3.21 3.79 11.19
C HIS A 165 -3.79 4.40 9.91
N ASP A 166 -3.87 5.74 9.83
CA ASP A 166 -4.40 6.40 8.63
C ASP A 166 -3.35 6.51 7.50
N LEU A 167 -2.16 7.02 7.82
CA LEU A 167 -1.13 7.35 6.85
C LEU A 167 0.09 6.44 6.93
N MET A 168 0.69 6.26 8.12
CA MET A 168 1.95 5.54 8.27
C MET A 168 1.85 4.07 7.86
N ILE A 169 0.71 3.42 8.08
CA ILE A 169 0.49 2.01 7.78
C ILE A 169 0.82 1.63 6.33
N HIS A 170 0.63 2.55 5.39
CA HIS A 170 1.03 2.35 4.00
C HIS A 170 2.54 2.18 3.83
N ASP A 171 3.32 3.02 4.54
CA ASP A 171 4.78 2.97 4.48
C ASP A 171 5.32 1.84 5.35
N LEU A 172 4.61 1.45 6.42
CA LEU A 172 4.94 0.27 7.23
C LEU A 172 4.81 -1.00 6.39
N ASP A 173 3.72 -1.15 5.64
CA ASP A 173 3.56 -2.26 4.71
C ASP A 173 4.69 -2.29 3.66
N LEU A 174 5.02 -1.16 3.06
CA LEU A 174 6.10 -1.08 2.07
C LEU A 174 7.46 -1.46 2.66
N VAL A 175 7.81 -1.02 3.87
CA VAL A 175 9.12 -1.36 4.45
C VAL A 175 9.17 -2.83 4.88
N LEU A 176 8.08 -3.41 5.36
CA LEU A 176 7.96 -4.85 5.62
C LEU A 176 8.14 -5.66 4.33
N TYR A 177 7.46 -5.26 3.26
CA TYR A 177 7.53 -5.89 1.95
C TYR A 177 8.91 -5.82 1.32
N LEU A 178 9.57 -4.64 1.35
CA LEU A 178 10.86 -4.43 0.70
C LEU A 178 12.03 -4.99 1.50
N CYS A 179 11.96 -4.99 2.85
CA CYS A 179 12.99 -5.60 3.70
C CYS A 179 12.87 -7.11 3.78
N ASP A 180 11.68 -7.67 3.55
CA ASP A 180 11.36 -9.10 3.60
C ASP A 180 11.95 -9.79 4.85
N SER A 181 11.69 -9.19 6.02
CA SER A 181 12.27 -9.62 7.31
C SER A 181 11.41 -9.16 8.48
N GLU A 182 11.55 -9.83 9.63
CA GLU A 182 10.83 -9.46 10.85
C GLU A 182 11.47 -8.27 11.56
N VAL A 183 10.62 -7.44 12.19
CA VAL A 183 11.06 -6.30 13.02
C VAL A 183 11.44 -6.79 14.41
N VAL A 184 12.73 -6.69 14.76
CA VAL A 184 13.26 -7.12 16.06
C VAL A 184 13.32 -6.00 17.09
N SER A 185 13.39 -4.75 16.68
CA SER A 185 13.27 -3.61 17.59
C SER A 185 12.73 -2.37 16.89
N MET A 186 12.10 -1.49 17.67
CA MET A 186 11.62 -0.21 17.21
C MET A 186 11.85 0.87 18.28
N ASP A 187 11.91 2.13 17.83
CA ASP A 187 11.96 3.33 18.67
C ASP A 187 11.05 4.37 18.00
N ALA A 188 9.89 4.63 18.60
CA ALA A 188 8.89 5.53 18.07
C ALA A 188 8.82 6.83 18.85
N ALA A 189 8.49 7.91 18.17
CA ALA A 189 8.19 9.21 18.77
C ALA A 189 7.05 9.88 18.02
N GLY A 190 6.18 10.59 18.71
CA GLY A 190 5.04 11.25 18.08
C GLY A 190 4.08 11.83 19.09
N GLY A 191 3.01 12.46 18.60
CA GLY A 191 2.00 12.99 19.49
C GLY A 191 0.91 13.80 18.80
N ALA A 192 -0.04 14.22 19.61
CA ALA A 192 -1.19 15.03 19.24
C ALA A 192 -0.79 16.52 19.14
N ILE A 193 -1.12 17.17 18.03
CA ILE A 193 -0.82 18.58 17.76
C ILE A 193 -2.11 19.36 17.47
N LEU A 194 -2.97 18.81 16.62
CA LEU A 194 -4.18 19.43 16.11
C LEU A 194 -5.45 18.66 16.52
N THR A 195 -5.31 17.37 16.85
CA THR A 195 -6.42 16.47 17.22
C THR A 195 -6.17 15.83 18.58
N GLU A 196 -7.07 14.94 19.02
CA GLU A 196 -6.91 14.16 20.25
C GLU A 196 -6.05 12.88 20.04
N ARG A 197 -5.69 12.57 18.79
CA ARG A 197 -4.85 11.46 18.39
C ARG A 197 -3.49 11.97 17.92
N GLU A 198 -2.54 11.09 17.72
CA GLU A 198 -1.26 11.47 17.16
C GLU A 198 -1.42 12.02 15.73
N ASP A 199 -0.94 13.24 15.49
CA ASP A 199 -0.89 13.95 14.21
C ASP A 199 0.47 13.87 13.55
N LEU A 200 1.47 13.49 14.32
CA LEU A 200 2.84 13.22 13.91
C LEU A 200 3.29 11.91 14.54
N ALA A 201 3.89 11.07 13.74
CA ALA A 201 4.59 9.87 14.19
C ALA A 201 5.89 9.70 13.39
N SER A 202 6.97 9.31 14.08
CA SER A 202 8.25 8.93 13.49
C SER A 202 8.77 7.70 14.20
N VAL A 203 9.17 6.68 13.43
CA VAL A 203 9.67 5.43 13.99
C VAL A 203 10.96 4.99 13.31
N ARG A 204 11.88 4.46 14.10
CA ARG A 204 13.04 3.70 13.63
C ARG A 204 12.81 2.23 13.86
N LEU A 205 13.00 1.45 12.81
CA LEU A 205 12.82 0.00 12.81
C LEU A 205 14.17 -0.68 12.57
N VAL A 206 14.40 -1.79 13.25
CA VAL A 206 15.54 -2.69 13.02
C VAL A 206 14.98 -4.06 12.67
N PHE A 207 15.44 -4.60 11.56
CA PHE A 207 15.02 -5.90 11.04
C PHE A 207 16.02 -7.01 11.40
N GLU A 208 15.57 -8.24 11.47
CA GLU A 208 16.40 -9.40 11.80
C GLU A 208 17.57 -9.59 10.83
N ASN A 209 17.35 -9.32 9.52
CA ASN A 209 18.40 -9.36 8.49
C ASN A 209 19.42 -8.20 8.58
N GLY A 210 19.29 -7.33 9.59
CA GLY A 210 20.15 -6.17 9.83
C GLY A 210 19.78 -4.91 9.07
N ALA A 211 18.74 -4.95 8.22
CA ALA A 211 18.19 -3.75 7.59
C ALA A 211 17.59 -2.82 8.64
N ARG A 212 17.47 -1.54 8.30
CA ARG A 212 16.85 -0.52 9.13
C ARG A 212 15.92 0.34 8.31
N ALA A 213 14.87 0.86 8.96
CA ALA A 213 14.01 1.85 8.33
C ALA A 213 13.75 3.03 9.27
N SER A 214 13.55 4.20 8.69
CA SER A 214 13.05 5.39 9.35
C SER A 214 11.78 5.84 8.61
N VAL A 215 10.64 5.79 9.31
CA VAL A 215 9.33 6.11 8.72
C VAL A 215 8.73 7.27 9.48
N THR A 216 8.35 8.33 8.76
CA THR A 216 7.71 9.52 9.34
C THR A 216 6.40 9.81 8.62
N ALA A 217 5.32 9.95 9.37
CA ALA A 217 4.02 10.38 8.87
C ALA A 217 3.49 11.57 9.67
N SER A 218 2.87 12.52 8.99
CA SER A 218 2.26 13.69 9.63
C SER A 218 1.04 14.15 8.83
N ARG A 219 -0.01 14.56 9.56
CA ARG A 219 -1.15 15.29 9.01
C ARG A 219 -1.13 16.79 9.36
N ALA A 220 -0.08 17.26 10.06
CA ALA A 220 0.10 18.66 10.47
C ALA A 220 1.03 19.45 9.55
N SER A 221 1.29 18.99 8.35
CA SER A 221 2.22 19.63 7.41
C SER A 221 1.48 20.56 6.46
N LEU A 222 2.09 21.71 6.12
CA LEU A 222 1.51 22.64 5.14
C LEU A 222 1.72 22.17 3.70
N THR A 223 2.85 21.54 3.43
CA THR A 223 3.20 21.04 2.09
C THR A 223 3.15 19.51 2.08
N PRO A 224 2.40 18.89 1.20
CA PRO A 224 2.37 17.44 1.08
C PRO A 224 3.72 16.90 0.59
N MET A 225 4.11 15.72 1.08
CA MET A 225 5.29 14.98 0.65
C MET A 225 5.01 13.49 0.74
N ARG A 226 5.40 12.75 -0.31
CA ARG A 226 5.34 11.28 -0.32
C ARG A 226 6.61 10.78 -0.99
N ARG A 227 7.64 10.53 -0.18
CA ARG A 227 8.97 10.16 -0.67
C ARG A 227 9.48 8.93 0.05
N MET A 228 10.18 8.08 -0.70
CA MET A 228 10.90 6.94 -0.16
C MET A 228 12.31 6.90 -0.76
N ARG A 229 13.29 6.59 0.08
CA ARG A 229 14.69 6.41 -0.30
C ARG A 229 15.18 5.06 0.18
N LEU A 230 15.85 4.33 -0.68
CA LEU A 230 16.40 3.01 -0.40
C LEU A 230 17.90 3.05 -0.62
N PHE A 231 18.62 2.51 0.33
CA PHE A 231 20.08 2.40 0.28
C PHE A 231 20.45 0.92 0.38
N SER A 232 21.23 0.45 -0.58
CA SER A 232 21.77 -0.91 -0.65
C SER A 232 23.26 -0.90 -0.94
N SER A 233 23.91 -2.07 -0.95
CA SER A 233 25.30 -2.19 -1.40
C SER A 233 25.45 -1.93 -2.90
N GLU A 234 24.40 -2.17 -3.67
CA GLU A 234 24.35 -2.06 -5.13
C GLU A 234 24.08 -0.64 -5.60
N GLY A 235 23.37 0.17 -4.79
CA GLY A 235 23.01 1.52 -5.17
C GLY A 235 22.04 2.21 -4.22
N TYR A 236 21.63 3.37 -4.64
CA TYR A 236 20.67 4.24 -3.98
C TYR A 236 19.48 4.46 -4.91
N VAL A 237 18.26 4.34 -4.38
CA VAL A 237 17.04 4.67 -5.09
C VAL A 237 16.28 5.77 -4.35
N SER A 238 15.76 6.74 -5.09
CA SER A 238 14.88 7.79 -4.58
C SER A 238 13.58 7.78 -5.36
N LEU A 239 12.45 7.70 -4.64
CA LEU A 239 11.09 7.74 -5.21
C LEU A 239 10.36 8.98 -4.68
N ASP A 240 9.70 9.71 -5.56
CA ASP A 240 8.72 10.74 -5.24
C ASP A 240 7.36 10.29 -5.80
N PHE A 241 6.51 9.74 -4.94
CA PHE A 241 5.19 9.22 -5.34
C PHE A 241 4.20 10.34 -5.73
N GLN A 242 4.48 11.58 -5.35
CA GLN A 242 3.61 12.70 -5.69
C GLN A 242 3.86 13.20 -7.10
N GLN A 243 5.12 13.13 -7.53
CA GLN A 243 5.53 13.51 -8.88
C GLN A 243 5.59 12.33 -9.85
N ASN A 244 5.34 11.12 -9.35
CA ASN A 244 5.57 9.87 -10.09
C ASN A 244 6.98 9.85 -10.70
N TYR A 245 7.99 10.15 -9.89
CA TYR A 245 9.36 10.26 -10.30
C TYR A 245 10.26 9.34 -9.47
N GLY A 246 11.23 8.72 -10.12
CA GLY A 246 12.21 7.87 -9.46
C GLY A 246 13.57 7.92 -10.15
N LEU A 247 14.61 7.81 -9.35
CA LEU A 247 15.96 7.70 -9.86
C LEU A 247 16.74 6.63 -9.09
N MET A 248 17.68 6.01 -9.79
CA MET A 248 18.67 5.10 -9.22
C MET A 248 20.08 5.63 -9.45
N VAL A 249 20.91 5.59 -8.41
CA VAL A 249 22.31 5.95 -8.47
C VAL A 249 23.15 4.72 -8.15
N THR A 250 24.01 4.32 -9.07
CA THR A 250 24.95 3.20 -8.91
C THR A 250 26.38 3.64 -9.21
N LYS A 251 27.33 2.76 -8.99
CA LYS A 251 28.73 2.98 -9.43
C LYS A 251 28.78 2.96 -10.95
N GLY A 252 29.38 3.98 -11.54
CA GLY A 252 29.66 4.05 -12.97
C GLY A 252 30.93 3.26 -13.37
N PRO A 253 31.20 3.16 -14.68
CA PRO A 253 32.38 2.43 -15.20
C PRO A 253 33.71 3.01 -14.72
N GLU A 254 33.78 4.32 -14.50
CA GLU A 254 34.98 5.03 -14.04
C GLU A 254 35.03 5.22 -12.50
N PHE A 255 34.20 4.50 -11.74
CA PHE A 255 34.05 4.74 -10.31
C PHE A 255 35.35 4.65 -9.52
N ASP A 256 36.16 3.62 -9.74
CA ASP A 256 37.42 3.44 -8.99
C ASP A 256 38.49 4.49 -9.39
N ARG A 257 38.56 4.80 -10.69
CA ARG A 257 39.43 5.89 -11.19
C ARG A 257 38.97 7.25 -10.70
N GLY A 258 37.66 7.50 -10.71
CA GLY A 258 37.09 8.74 -10.19
C GLY A 258 37.36 8.92 -8.71
N ARG A 259 37.24 7.86 -7.92
CA ARG A 259 37.55 7.89 -6.48
C ARG A 259 39.02 8.26 -6.20
N GLU A 260 39.96 7.85 -7.03
CA GLU A 260 41.38 8.23 -6.93
C GLU A 260 41.57 9.68 -7.36
N ALA A 261 41.02 10.07 -8.50
CA ALA A 261 41.12 11.43 -9.03
C ALA A 261 40.49 12.47 -8.08
N LEU A 262 39.35 12.18 -7.47
CA LEU A 262 38.66 13.04 -6.52
C LEU A 262 39.45 13.31 -5.23
N ARG A 263 40.46 12.49 -4.89
CA ARG A 263 41.35 12.74 -3.75
C ARG A 263 42.38 13.81 -4.01
N GLU A 264 42.70 14.07 -5.29
CA GLU A 264 43.73 14.99 -5.71
C GLU A 264 43.20 16.33 -6.24
N LEU A 265 41.86 16.39 -6.51
CA LEU A 265 41.24 17.60 -7.04
C LEU A 265 40.82 18.56 -5.92
N ASP A 266 41.02 19.84 -6.14
CA ASP A 266 40.45 20.89 -5.28
C ASP A 266 38.94 21.08 -5.53
N PRO A 267 38.19 21.66 -4.58
CA PRO A 267 36.73 21.80 -4.68
C PRO A 267 36.24 22.59 -5.91
N ALA A 268 37.02 23.54 -6.43
CA ALA A 268 36.61 24.31 -7.60
C ALA A 268 36.76 23.50 -8.89
N SER A 269 37.81 22.70 -8.97
CA SER A 269 38.02 21.75 -10.08
C SER A 269 36.98 20.63 -10.09
N LEU A 270 36.53 20.18 -8.90
CA LEU A 270 35.43 19.21 -8.75
C LEU A 270 34.12 19.76 -9.31
N ALA A 271 33.77 21.01 -9.00
CA ALA A 271 32.56 21.63 -9.51
C ALA A 271 32.51 21.74 -11.04
N GLN A 272 33.66 21.84 -11.70
CA GLN A 272 33.75 21.89 -13.16
C GLN A 272 33.62 20.50 -13.84
N GLN A 273 33.72 19.42 -13.07
CA GLN A 273 33.61 18.04 -13.55
C GLN A 273 32.30 17.35 -13.14
N SER A 274 31.26 18.12 -12.81
CA SER A 274 29.99 17.58 -12.33
C SER A 274 29.41 16.54 -13.31
N ASP A 275 29.46 16.83 -14.61
CA ASP A 275 28.89 15.95 -15.64
C ASP A 275 29.67 14.63 -15.72
N TRP A 276 30.99 14.67 -15.70
CA TRP A 276 31.79 13.45 -15.62
C TRP A 276 31.53 12.62 -14.37
N VAL A 277 31.33 13.30 -13.22
CA VAL A 277 30.99 12.61 -11.96
C VAL A 277 29.63 11.91 -12.06
N THR A 278 28.63 12.56 -12.65
CA THR A 278 27.25 12.02 -12.74
C THR A 278 27.02 11.05 -13.90
N GLU A 279 27.88 11.05 -14.91
CA GLU A 279 27.73 10.20 -16.08
C GLU A 279 28.68 8.99 -16.08
N GLU A 280 29.94 9.18 -15.61
CA GLU A 280 30.97 8.16 -15.72
C GLU A 280 31.41 7.59 -14.36
N VAL A 281 31.50 8.43 -13.31
CA VAL A 281 31.89 7.98 -11.97
C VAL A 281 30.69 7.41 -11.23
N LEU A 282 29.55 8.09 -11.30
CA LEU A 282 28.24 7.61 -10.84
C LEU A 282 27.38 7.38 -12.07
N ARG A 283 26.61 6.33 -12.08
CA ARG A 283 25.53 6.16 -13.06
C ARG A 283 24.23 6.60 -12.40
N VAL A 284 23.68 7.72 -12.87
CA VAL A 284 22.34 8.18 -12.49
C VAL A 284 21.37 7.75 -13.57
N THR A 285 20.42 6.90 -13.22
CA THR A 285 19.40 6.39 -14.13
C THR A 285 18.02 6.80 -13.61
N GLU A 286 17.25 7.46 -14.45
CA GLU A 286 15.84 7.70 -14.18
C GLU A 286 15.08 6.38 -14.30
N LEU A 287 14.22 6.08 -13.35
CA LEU A 287 13.39 4.88 -13.39
C LEU A 287 12.22 5.13 -14.33
N GLU A 288 12.00 4.21 -15.24
CA GLU A 288 10.80 4.22 -16.08
C GLU A 288 9.59 3.88 -15.20
N LEU A 289 8.85 4.91 -14.79
CA LEU A 289 7.65 4.78 -13.97
C LEU A 289 6.37 4.91 -14.83
N GLU A 290 6.51 4.75 -16.12
CA GLU A 290 5.40 4.81 -17.05
C GLU A 290 4.57 3.53 -16.93
N GLY A 291 3.33 3.68 -16.55
CA GLY A 291 2.30 2.65 -16.58
C GLY A 291 0.98 3.32 -16.88
N GLU A 292 0.24 2.82 -17.85
CA GLU A 292 -1.10 3.30 -18.18
C GLU A 292 -2.09 3.04 -17.04
N GLN A 293 -1.80 2.05 -16.18
CA GLN A 293 -2.67 1.64 -15.09
C GLN A 293 -2.44 2.45 -13.81
N ARG A 294 -3.54 2.96 -13.26
CA ARG A 294 -3.55 3.54 -11.92
C ARG A 294 -3.31 2.45 -10.87
N PRO A 295 -2.61 2.74 -9.75
CA PRO A 295 -2.31 1.74 -8.73
C PRO A 295 -3.52 0.92 -8.26
N LEU A 296 -4.66 1.56 -8.00
CA LEU A 296 -5.88 0.86 -7.60
C LEU A 296 -6.42 -0.07 -8.70
N GLN A 297 -6.35 0.31 -9.96
CA GLN A 297 -6.72 -0.58 -11.06
C GLN A 297 -5.79 -1.80 -11.13
N ALA A 298 -4.49 -1.59 -10.96
CA ALA A 298 -3.50 -2.68 -10.91
C ALA A 298 -3.72 -3.63 -9.72
N GLU A 299 -4.18 -3.12 -8.59
CA GLU A 299 -4.58 -3.91 -7.42
C GLU A 299 -5.79 -4.78 -7.72
N LEU A 300 -6.85 -4.20 -8.31
CA LEU A 300 -8.06 -4.93 -8.68
C LEU A 300 -7.78 -6.00 -9.74
N ASP A 301 -6.93 -5.70 -10.72
CA ASP A 301 -6.47 -6.68 -11.72
C ASP A 301 -5.65 -7.81 -11.09
N SER A 302 -4.80 -7.49 -10.09
CA SER A 302 -4.04 -8.50 -9.34
C SER A 302 -4.98 -9.42 -8.57
N PHE A 303 -5.99 -8.86 -7.88
CA PHE A 303 -7.01 -9.63 -7.17
C PHE A 303 -7.77 -10.56 -8.12
N LEU A 304 -8.26 -10.05 -9.26
CA LEU A 304 -8.96 -10.85 -10.26
C LEU A 304 -8.09 -12.03 -10.73
N ARG A 305 -6.82 -11.78 -11.08
CA ARG A 305 -5.89 -12.83 -11.51
C ARG A 305 -5.62 -13.87 -10.43
N SER A 306 -5.48 -13.42 -9.17
CA SER A 306 -5.27 -14.36 -8.06
C SER A 306 -6.45 -15.30 -7.89
N VAL A 307 -7.68 -14.80 -8.00
CA VAL A 307 -8.89 -15.63 -7.88
C VAL A 307 -9.11 -16.53 -9.10
N ARG A 308 -8.99 -15.97 -10.30
CA ARG A 308 -9.35 -16.66 -11.55
C ARG A 308 -8.27 -17.62 -12.03
N ASP A 309 -7.01 -17.18 -11.97
CA ASP A 309 -5.88 -17.87 -12.57
C ASP A 309 -5.01 -18.60 -11.54
N GLY A 310 -5.32 -18.44 -10.24
CA GLY A 310 -4.56 -19.03 -9.14
C GLY A 310 -3.17 -18.41 -8.97
N CYS A 311 -2.98 -17.15 -9.41
CA CYS A 311 -1.75 -16.42 -9.16
C CYS A 311 -1.58 -16.15 -7.67
N GLU A 312 -0.35 -16.02 -7.22
CA GLU A 312 -0.05 -15.62 -5.84
C GLU A 312 -0.67 -14.27 -5.52
N VAL A 313 -1.23 -14.16 -4.31
CA VAL A 313 -1.79 -12.90 -3.82
C VAL A 313 -0.67 -11.93 -3.49
N GLU A 314 -0.65 -10.76 -4.14
CA GLU A 314 0.44 -9.78 -3.98
C GLU A 314 0.45 -9.12 -2.59
N VAL A 315 -0.72 -8.99 -1.98
CA VAL A 315 -0.90 -8.51 -0.59
C VAL A 315 -1.78 -9.50 0.14
N SER A 316 -1.17 -10.40 0.88
CA SER A 316 -1.90 -11.43 1.62
C SER A 316 -2.57 -10.91 2.89
N GLY A 317 -3.51 -11.67 3.44
CA GLY A 317 -4.07 -11.40 4.75
C GLY A 317 -3.01 -11.36 5.86
N ALA A 318 -1.98 -12.20 5.75
CA ALA A 318 -0.84 -12.20 6.67
C ALA A 318 -0.04 -10.89 6.60
N ASP A 319 0.16 -10.34 5.41
CA ASP A 319 0.81 -9.02 5.23
C ASP A 319 0.01 -7.91 5.89
N GLY A 320 -1.31 -7.87 5.64
CA GLY A 320 -2.21 -6.89 6.26
C GLY A 320 -2.21 -6.98 7.79
N ARG A 321 -2.20 -8.21 8.33
CA ARG A 321 -2.08 -8.44 9.77
C ARG A 321 -0.74 -7.94 10.35
N ARG A 322 0.38 -8.22 9.66
CA ARG A 322 1.72 -7.74 10.07
C ARG A 322 1.81 -6.22 10.07
N ALA A 323 1.25 -5.57 9.07
CA ALA A 323 1.22 -4.11 8.99
C ALA A 323 0.38 -3.50 10.12
N LEU A 324 -0.80 -4.09 10.43
CA LEU A 324 -1.64 -3.69 11.56
C LEU A 324 -0.92 -3.89 12.90
N GLU A 325 -0.31 -5.06 13.14
CA GLU A 325 0.43 -5.34 14.37
C GLU A 325 1.55 -4.34 14.62
N LEU A 326 2.31 -4.01 13.58
CA LEU A 326 3.37 -3.02 13.70
C LEU A 326 2.81 -1.62 13.97
N ALA A 327 1.70 -1.24 13.31
CA ALA A 327 1.02 0.02 13.55
C ALA A 327 0.51 0.13 15.01
N ASP A 328 -0.13 -0.93 15.54
CA ASP A 328 -0.61 -0.98 16.91
C ASP A 328 0.53 -0.82 17.93
N ARG A 329 1.65 -1.51 17.71
CA ARG A 329 2.83 -1.40 18.57
C ARG A 329 3.41 0.01 18.57
N ILE A 330 3.49 0.66 17.40
CA ILE A 330 3.98 2.04 17.26
C ILE A 330 3.03 3.01 17.96
N ALA A 331 1.72 2.88 17.73
CA ALA A 331 0.72 3.75 18.36
C ALA A 331 0.73 3.60 19.89
N ALA A 332 0.88 2.37 20.41
CA ALA A 332 0.98 2.10 21.84
C ALA A 332 2.25 2.69 22.45
N ASP A 333 3.40 2.60 21.77
CA ASP A 333 4.67 3.19 22.23
C ASP A 333 4.58 4.72 22.29
N ILE A 334 4.01 5.36 21.28
CA ILE A 334 3.75 6.81 21.27
C ILE A 334 2.80 7.21 22.40
N ALA A 335 1.70 6.47 22.61
CA ALA A 335 0.72 6.79 23.64
C ALA A 335 1.27 6.65 25.07
N ALA A 336 2.31 5.86 25.27
CA ALA A 336 2.99 5.71 26.56
C ALA A 336 3.95 6.86 26.89
N GLN A 337 4.25 7.72 25.92
CA GLN A 337 5.18 8.85 26.08
C GLN A 337 4.45 10.10 26.59
N THR A 338 5.18 10.95 27.31
CA THR A 338 4.71 12.28 27.66
C THR A 338 5.13 13.23 26.53
N TRP A 339 4.14 13.80 25.89
CA TRP A 339 4.36 14.72 24.76
C TRP A 339 4.21 16.18 25.22
#